data_e984dfba898edfabf442fe807c33d49a
#
_entry.id   e984dfba898edfabf442fe807c33d49a
#
_cell.length_a   1.000
_cell.length_b   1.000
_cell.length_c   1.000
_cell.angle_alpha   90.00
_cell.angle_beta   90.00
_cell.angle_gamma   90.00
#
_symmetry.space_group_name_H-M   'P 1'
#
loop_
_entity.id
_entity.type
_entity.pdbx_description
1 polymer ?
#
loop_
_entity_poly.entity_id
_entity_poly.type
_entity_poly.pdbx_seq_one_letter_code
_entity_poly.pdbx_strand_id
1 'polypeptide(L)'
;MNKSLIPLTIGGFSLGMTEFMMMGVLPDVARTENISIPTAGHLISAYALGVVIGAPLMVGLFSKLSPKKVLIGLMLMFAAFNALFALSPSYELLLVSRVFSGLPHGAFFGIGAVVASKLAEPGKEARAISVMFAGLTIANIFGVPVGTYIGHNIS
;
A
#
# COMPACT_ATOMS: atom_id res chain seq x y z
N MET A 1 6.32 -16.96 17.80
CA MET A 1 5.99 -16.21 16.56
C MET A 1 7.16 -16.33 15.60
N ASN A 2 6.92 -16.81 14.40
CA ASN A 2 8.00 -16.99 13.41
C ASN A 2 8.54 -15.60 12.99
N LYS A 3 9.84 -15.35 13.21
CA LYS A 3 10.49 -14.08 12.84
C LYS A 3 10.35 -13.75 11.34
N SER A 4 10.13 -14.77 10.51
CA SER A 4 9.91 -14.61 9.07
C SER A 4 8.60 -13.91 8.70
N LEU A 5 7.66 -13.73 9.65
CA LEU A 5 6.43 -12.93 9.45
C LEU A 5 6.69 -11.43 9.57
N ILE A 6 7.74 -11.00 10.23
CA ILE A 6 8.05 -9.57 10.46
C ILE A 6 8.16 -8.79 9.14
N PRO A 7 8.87 -9.25 8.10
CA PRO A 7 8.92 -8.54 6.82
C PRO A 7 7.53 -8.37 6.17
N LEU A 8 6.64 -9.36 6.30
CA LEU A 8 5.28 -9.26 5.78
C LEU A 8 4.44 -8.21 6.54
N THR A 9 4.60 -8.14 7.86
CA THR A 9 3.94 -7.14 8.71
C THR A 9 4.45 -5.73 8.37
N ILE A 10 5.77 -5.55 8.18
CA ILE A 10 6.36 -4.27 7.78
C ILE A 10 5.88 -3.85 6.39
N GLY A 11 5.82 -4.80 5.44
CA GLY A 11 5.26 -4.53 4.12
C GLY A 11 3.78 -4.10 4.20
N GLY A 12 2.96 -4.80 4.97
CA GLY A 12 1.58 -4.43 5.23
C GLY A 12 1.44 -3.05 5.88
N PHE A 13 2.33 -2.72 6.82
CA PHE A 13 2.41 -1.39 7.43
C PHE A 13 2.73 -0.30 6.38
N SER A 14 3.72 -0.52 5.52
CA SER A 14 4.12 0.44 4.49
C SER A 14 3.00 0.69 3.47
N LEU A 15 2.31 -0.36 3.06
CA LEU A 15 1.14 -0.27 2.17
C LEU A 15 0.01 0.52 2.82
N GLY A 16 -0.30 0.23 4.08
CA GLY A 16 -1.33 0.94 4.84
C GLY A 16 -1.00 2.40 5.09
N MET A 17 0.26 2.74 5.37
CA MET A 17 0.70 4.13 5.49
C MET A 17 0.36 4.93 4.24
N THR A 18 0.70 4.42 3.07
CA THR A 18 0.45 5.11 1.79
C THR A 18 -1.04 5.22 1.48
N GLU A 19 -1.83 4.19 1.80
CA GLU A 19 -3.27 4.18 1.55
C GLU A 19 -3.99 5.18 2.46
N PHE A 20 -3.80 5.05 3.77
CA PHE A 20 -4.61 5.78 4.75
C PHE A 20 -4.12 7.20 5.01
N MET A 21 -2.81 7.47 4.92
CA MET A 21 -2.26 8.80 5.10
C MET A 21 -2.85 9.81 4.11
N MET A 22 -3.14 9.38 2.87
CA MET A 22 -3.76 10.24 1.86
C MET A 22 -5.09 10.84 2.32
N MET A 23 -5.88 10.11 3.11
CA MET A 23 -7.15 10.63 3.64
C MET A 23 -6.93 11.81 4.59
N GLY A 24 -5.85 11.77 5.36
CA GLY A 24 -5.51 12.83 6.31
C GLY A 24 -4.94 14.09 5.68
N VAL A 25 -4.23 13.96 4.54
CA VAL A 25 -3.60 15.09 3.84
C VAL A 25 -4.41 15.59 2.63
N LEU A 26 -5.57 15.02 2.39
CA LEU A 26 -6.39 15.35 1.21
C LEU A 26 -6.72 16.86 1.08
N PRO A 27 -7.07 17.58 2.17
CA PRO A 27 -7.31 19.02 2.09
C PRO A 27 -6.06 19.83 1.69
N ASP A 28 -4.88 19.38 2.12
CA ASP A 28 -3.61 20.05 1.80
C ASP A 28 -3.24 19.84 0.35
N VAL A 29 -3.40 18.61 -0.18
CA VAL A 29 -3.25 18.31 -1.62
C VAL A 29 -4.21 19.14 -2.45
N ALA A 30 -5.49 19.23 -2.05
CA ALA A 30 -6.48 20.04 -2.76
C ALA A 30 -6.05 21.52 -2.83
N ARG A 31 -5.50 22.05 -1.75
CA ARG A 31 -5.01 23.42 -1.66
C ARG A 31 -3.77 23.63 -2.55
N THR A 32 -2.80 22.73 -2.48
CA THR A 32 -1.54 22.82 -3.24
C THR A 32 -1.80 22.75 -4.74
N GLU A 33 -2.65 21.82 -5.16
CA GLU A 33 -3.01 21.64 -6.58
C GLU A 33 -4.07 22.64 -7.07
N ASN A 34 -4.59 23.49 -6.18
CA ASN A 34 -5.68 24.45 -6.48
C ASN A 34 -6.92 23.79 -7.08
N ILE A 35 -7.33 22.66 -6.51
CA ILE A 35 -8.49 21.86 -6.93
C ILE A 35 -9.48 21.70 -5.76
N SER A 36 -10.69 21.24 -6.07
CA SER A 36 -11.67 20.94 -5.04
C SER A 36 -11.32 19.66 -4.25
N ILE A 37 -11.73 19.58 -2.98
CA ILE A 37 -11.55 18.37 -2.16
C ILE A 37 -12.17 17.13 -2.82
N PRO A 38 -13.39 17.17 -3.40
CA PRO A 38 -13.92 16.03 -4.16
C PRO A 38 -13.02 15.60 -5.32
N THR A 39 -12.43 16.55 -6.05
CA THR A 39 -11.48 16.27 -7.14
C THR A 39 -10.21 15.58 -6.58
N ALA A 40 -9.64 16.09 -5.50
CA ALA A 40 -8.51 15.44 -4.82
C ALA A 40 -8.86 14.02 -4.35
N GLY A 41 -10.13 13.77 -3.98
CA GLY A 41 -10.63 12.44 -3.62
C GLY A 41 -10.47 11.38 -4.71
N HIS A 42 -10.36 11.77 -5.98
CA HIS A 42 -10.06 10.84 -7.07
C HIS A 42 -8.69 10.15 -6.91
N LEU A 43 -7.75 10.74 -6.18
CA LEU A 43 -6.46 10.10 -5.85
C LEU A 43 -6.65 8.84 -5.00
N ILE A 44 -7.64 8.83 -4.10
CA ILE A 44 -8.00 7.65 -3.30
C ILE A 44 -8.64 6.60 -4.20
N SER A 45 -9.59 7.01 -5.06
CA SER A 45 -10.27 6.11 -6.00
C SER A 45 -9.31 5.52 -7.03
N ALA A 46 -8.35 6.31 -7.53
CA ALA A 46 -7.32 5.87 -8.46
C ALA A 46 -6.43 4.78 -7.83
N TYR A 47 -6.04 4.95 -6.57
CA TYR A 47 -5.30 3.93 -5.84
C TYR A 47 -6.12 2.65 -5.67
N ALA A 48 -7.38 2.76 -5.23
CA ALA A 48 -8.27 1.62 -5.06
C ALA A 48 -8.50 0.87 -6.39
N LEU A 49 -8.63 1.59 -7.51
CA LEU A 49 -8.70 0.99 -8.85
C LEU A 49 -7.42 0.19 -9.16
N GLY A 50 -6.26 0.76 -8.85
CA GLY A 50 -4.97 0.05 -8.97
C GLY A 50 -4.96 -1.24 -8.16
N VAL A 51 -5.45 -1.23 -6.92
CA VAL A 51 -5.53 -2.43 -6.05
C VAL A 51 -6.41 -3.50 -6.68
N VAL A 52 -7.60 -3.12 -7.17
CA VAL A 52 -8.57 -4.07 -7.77
C VAL A 52 -8.00 -4.73 -9.04
N ILE A 53 -7.38 -3.94 -9.91
CA ILE A 53 -6.77 -4.44 -11.15
C ILE A 53 -5.49 -5.22 -10.84
N GLY A 54 -4.68 -4.71 -9.94
CA GLY A 54 -3.35 -5.23 -9.63
C GLY A 54 -3.38 -6.60 -8.99
N ALA A 55 -4.36 -6.89 -8.14
CA ALA A 55 -4.46 -8.18 -7.45
C ALA A 55 -4.48 -9.37 -8.43
N PRO A 56 -5.44 -9.49 -9.35
CA PRO A 56 -5.45 -10.60 -10.31
C PRO A 56 -4.32 -10.51 -11.34
N LEU A 57 -3.99 -9.29 -11.82
CA LEU A 57 -2.97 -9.10 -12.85
C LEU A 57 -1.58 -9.54 -12.37
N MET A 58 -1.16 -9.07 -11.20
CA MET A 58 0.17 -9.37 -10.67
C MET A 58 0.30 -10.84 -10.23
N VAL A 59 -0.77 -11.42 -9.64
CA VAL A 59 -0.79 -12.84 -9.29
C VAL A 59 -0.65 -13.70 -10.55
N GLY A 60 -1.38 -13.36 -11.62
CA GLY A 60 -1.30 -14.06 -12.90
C GLY A 60 0.08 -13.96 -13.55
N LEU A 61 0.61 -12.74 -13.69
CA LEU A 61 1.91 -12.48 -14.33
C LEU A 61 3.07 -13.17 -13.60
N PHE A 62 3.05 -13.17 -12.27
CA PHE A 62 4.16 -13.68 -11.47
C PHE A 62 3.95 -15.08 -10.90
N SER A 63 2.91 -15.80 -11.36
CA SER A 63 2.53 -17.15 -10.89
C SER A 63 3.66 -18.18 -10.97
N LYS A 64 4.59 -18.02 -11.93
CA LYS A 64 5.74 -18.93 -12.15
C LYS A 64 6.98 -18.57 -11.31
N LEU A 65 6.98 -17.44 -10.62
CA LEU A 65 8.11 -16.98 -9.82
C LEU A 65 7.98 -17.44 -8.36
N SER A 66 9.10 -17.53 -7.66
CA SER A 66 9.05 -17.84 -6.24
C SER A 66 8.38 -16.69 -5.46
N PRO A 67 7.50 -16.98 -4.48
CA PRO A 67 6.75 -15.98 -3.74
C PRO A 67 7.63 -14.90 -3.10
N LYS A 68 8.82 -15.29 -2.61
CA LYS A 68 9.78 -14.34 -2.04
C LYS A 68 10.24 -13.29 -3.06
N LYS A 69 10.58 -13.71 -4.30
CA LYS A 69 11.01 -12.80 -5.37
C LYS A 69 9.86 -11.88 -5.77
N VAL A 70 8.64 -12.43 -5.85
CA VAL A 70 7.44 -11.65 -6.17
C VAL A 70 7.18 -10.58 -5.12
N LEU A 71 7.16 -10.93 -3.83
CA LEU A 71 6.94 -9.99 -2.74
C LEU A 71 7.98 -8.85 -2.72
N ILE A 72 9.26 -9.18 -2.93
CA ILE A 72 10.31 -8.16 -3.04
C ILE A 72 10.08 -7.27 -4.26
N GLY A 73 9.79 -7.84 -5.42
CA GLY A 73 9.48 -7.09 -6.64
C GLY A 73 8.29 -6.15 -6.48
N LEU A 74 7.20 -6.63 -5.84
CA LEU A 74 6.02 -5.82 -5.54
C LEU A 74 6.36 -4.63 -4.62
N MET A 75 7.20 -4.83 -3.60
CA MET A 75 7.60 -3.74 -2.70
C MET A 75 8.54 -2.74 -3.38
N LEU A 76 9.43 -3.18 -4.26
CA LEU A 76 10.27 -2.29 -5.07
C LEU A 76 9.43 -1.47 -6.05
N MET A 77 8.48 -2.10 -6.72
CA MET A 77 7.51 -1.43 -7.59
C MET A 77 6.68 -0.40 -6.81
N PHE A 78 6.21 -0.77 -5.64
CA PHE A 78 5.48 0.12 -4.74
C PHE A 78 6.32 1.34 -4.34
N ALA A 79 7.57 1.14 -3.94
CA ALA A 79 8.49 2.23 -3.60
C ALA A 79 8.74 3.16 -4.79
N ALA A 80 8.97 2.60 -5.98
CA ALA A 80 9.22 3.39 -7.19
C ALA A 80 8.03 4.28 -7.57
N PHE A 81 6.80 3.75 -7.55
CA PHE A 81 5.62 4.54 -7.89
C PHE A 81 5.22 5.55 -6.80
N ASN A 82 5.52 5.28 -5.53
CA ASN A 82 5.36 6.29 -4.49
C ASN A 82 6.43 7.40 -4.59
N ALA A 83 7.66 7.08 -4.99
CA ALA A 83 8.65 8.10 -5.30
C ALA A 83 8.22 8.96 -6.51
N LEU A 84 7.66 8.32 -7.55
CA LEU A 84 7.08 9.05 -8.69
C LEU A 84 5.93 9.96 -8.24
N PHE A 85 5.05 9.48 -7.38
CA PHE A 85 3.97 10.28 -6.79
C PHE A 85 4.53 11.52 -6.07
N ALA A 86 5.55 11.34 -5.23
CA ALA A 86 6.15 12.44 -4.47
C ALA A 86 6.87 13.49 -5.36
N LEU A 87 7.32 13.09 -6.56
CA LEU A 87 8.00 13.95 -7.51
C LEU A 87 7.08 14.47 -8.62
N SER A 88 5.80 14.18 -8.56
CA SER A 88 4.85 14.53 -9.63
C SER A 88 4.60 16.04 -9.68
N PRO A 89 4.81 16.69 -10.84
CA PRO A 89 4.61 18.13 -11.00
C PRO A 89 3.16 18.52 -11.39
N SER A 90 2.25 17.56 -11.56
CA SER A 90 0.88 17.82 -11.97
C SER A 90 -0.11 16.82 -11.39
N TYR A 91 -1.35 17.25 -11.24
CA TYR A 91 -2.44 16.41 -10.73
C TYR A 91 -2.67 15.14 -11.57
N GLU A 92 -2.56 15.23 -12.89
CA GLU A 92 -2.71 14.08 -13.79
C GLU A 92 -1.65 13.01 -13.51
N LEU A 93 -0.40 13.43 -13.29
CA LEU A 93 0.68 12.50 -12.96
C LEU A 93 0.51 11.93 -11.55
N LEU A 94 -0.03 12.71 -10.60
CA LEU A 94 -0.44 12.20 -9.29
C LEU A 94 -1.48 11.08 -9.44
N LEU A 95 -2.53 11.27 -10.25
CA LEU A 95 -3.54 10.25 -10.51
C LEU A 95 -2.95 8.97 -11.11
N VAL A 96 -2.13 9.10 -12.14
CA VAL A 96 -1.50 7.96 -12.81
C VAL A 96 -0.59 7.20 -11.84
N SER A 97 0.26 7.91 -11.10
CA SER A 97 1.15 7.29 -10.13
C SER A 97 0.38 6.58 -9.00
N ARG A 98 -0.79 7.09 -8.59
CA ARG A 98 -1.67 6.42 -7.62
C ARG A 98 -2.24 5.11 -8.13
N VAL A 99 -2.68 5.04 -9.39
CA VAL A 99 -3.12 3.77 -10.00
C VAL A 99 -1.97 2.74 -9.96
N PHE A 100 -0.79 3.13 -10.42
CA PHE A 100 0.36 2.23 -10.46
C PHE A 100 0.89 1.83 -9.08
N SER A 101 0.85 2.73 -8.10
CA SER A 101 1.23 2.38 -6.72
C SER A 101 0.21 1.45 -6.04
N GLY A 102 -1.05 1.45 -6.48
CA GLY A 102 -2.07 0.51 -6.02
C GLY A 102 -1.88 -0.93 -6.54
N LEU A 103 -1.32 -1.10 -7.75
CA LEU A 103 -1.18 -2.42 -8.37
C LEU A 103 -0.49 -3.48 -7.47
N PRO A 104 0.64 -3.20 -6.80
CA PRO A 104 1.31 -4.18 -5.95
C PRO A 104 0.57 -4.49 -4.65
N HIS A 105 -0.30 -3.59 -4.17
CA HIS A 105 -0.96 -3.71 -2.86
C HIS A 105 -1.80 -4.99 -2.74
N GLY A 106 -2.79 -5.18 -3.60
CA GLY A 106 -3.69 -6.33 -3.54
C GLY A 106 -2.95 -7.66 -3.73
N ALA A 107 -1.99 -7.69 -4.66
CA ALA A 107 -1.16 -8.87 -4.91
C ALA A 107 -0.24 -9.18 -3.71
N PHE A 108 0.31 -8.16 -3.03
CA PHE A 108 1.14 -8.34 -1.84
C PHE A 108 0.36 -9.05 -0.73
N PHE A 109 -0.86 -8.61 -0.43
CA PHE A 109 -1.68 -9.25 0.60
C PHE A 109 -2.12 -10.65 0.20
N GLY A 110 -2.51 -10.88 -1.05
CA GLY A 110 -2.88 -12.21 -1.55
C GLY A 110 -1.73 -13.21 -1.46
N ILE A 111 -0.58 -12.89 -2.04
CA ILE A 111 0.61 -13.76 -2.03
C ILE A 111 1.20 -13.86 -0.62
N GLY A 112 1.23 -12.75 0.12
CA GLY A 112 1.71 -12.68 1.49
C GLY A 112 0.90 -13.55 2.44
N ALA A 113 -0.43 -13.61 2.29
CA ALA A 113 -1.29 -14.50 3.08
C ALA A 113 -0.96 -15.98 2.85
N VAL A 114 -0.72 -16.38 1.59
CA VAL A 114 -0.27 -17.74 1.27
C VAL A 114 1.10 -18.04 1.88
N VAL A 115 2.02 -17.09 1.84
CA VAL A 115 3.35 -17.25 2.46
C VAL A 115 3.23 -17.31 3.98
N ALA A 116 2.45 -16.42 4.58
CA ALA A 116 2.22 -16.40 6.03
C ALA A 116 1.63 -17.73 6.53
N SER A 117 0.63 -18.26 5.80
CA SER A 117 0.03 -19.57 6.09
C SER A 117 1.06 -20.70 6.05
N LYS A 118 1.93 -20.73 5.03
CA LYS A 118 2.99 -21.74 4.89
C LYS A 118 4.10 -21.63 5.95
N LEU A 119 4.30 -20.47 6.54
CA LEU A 119 5.26 -20.22 7.61
C LEU A 119 4.69 -20.50 9.01
N ALA A 120 3.40 -20.73 9.10
CA ALA A 120 2.72 -21.01 10.34
C ALA A 120 2.96 -22.45 10.82
N GLU A 121 2.85 -22.64 12.13
CA GLU A 121 2.72 -23.98 12.71
C GLU A 121 1.33 -24.54 12.33
N PRO A 122 1.19 -25.86 12.18
CA PRO A 122 -0.09 -26.49 11.88
C PRO A 122 -1.20 -26.02 12.80
N GLY A 123 -2.32 -25.59 12.24
CA GLY A 123 -3.49 -25.06 12.98
C GLY A 123 -3.38 -23.60 13.42
N LYS A 124 -2.28 -22.88 13.08
CA LYS A 124 -2.08 -21.45 13.41
C LYS A 124 -2.01 -20.55 12.18
N GLU A 125 -2.47 -21.03 11.02
CA GLU A 125 -2.42 -20.33 9.74
C GLU A 125 -3.15 -18.98 9.79
N ALA A 126 -4.37 -18.98 10.33
CA ALA A 126 -5.18 -17.76 10.50
C ALA A 126 -4.46 -16.71 11.36
N ARG A 127 -3.79 -17.15 12.44
CA ARG A 127 -3.01 -16.26 13.30
C ARG A 127 -1.82 -15.65 12.55
N ALA A 128 -1.12 -16.42 11.72
CA ALA A 128 0.01 -15.91 10.95
C ALA A 128 -0.44 -14.85 9.92
N ILE A 129 -1.57 -15.09 9.25
CA ILE A 129 -2.19 -14.13 8.34
C ILE A 129 -2.60 -12.86 9.10
N SER A 130 -3.22 -13.00 10.27
CA SER A 130 -3.61 -11.85 11.11
C SER A 130 -2.40 -11.01 11.54
N VAL A 131 -1.26 -11.60 11.82
CA VAL A 131 -0.01 -10.88 12.14
C VAL A 131 0.47 -10.03 10.97
N MET A 132 0.35 -10.53 9.74
CA MET A 132 0.66 -9.73 8.55
C MET A 132 -0.30 -8.53 8.42
N PHE A 133 -1.61 -8.76 8.55
CA PHE A 133 -2.62 -7.70 8.49
C PHE A 133 -2.56 -6.71 9.67
N ALA A 134 -1.96 -7.09 10.80
CA ALA A 134 -1.73 -6.17 11.92
C ALA A 134 -0.87 -4.97 11.49
N GLY A 135 0.05 -5.13 10.53
CA GLY A 135 0.79 -4.01 9.93
C GLY A 135 -0.13 -2.94 9.35
N LEU A 136 -1.12 -3.35 8.56
CA LEU A 136 -2.13 -2.46 7.98
C LEU A 136 -2.94 -1.72 9.06
N THR A 137 -3.37 -2.44 10.10
CA THR A 137 -4.12 -1.87 11.22
C THR A 137 -3.30 -0.85 12.00
N ILE A 138 -2.03 -1.15 12.27
CA ILE A 138 -1.10 -0.23 12.95
C ILE A 138 -0.88 1.03 12.10
N ALA A 139 -0.75 0.88 10.78
CA ALA A 139 -0.63 2.01 9.85
C ALA A 139 -1.86 2.92 9.91
N ASN A 140 -3.05 2.36 10.01
CA ASN A 140 -4.29 3.14 10.13
C ASN A 140 -4.33 3.93 11.45
N ILE A 141 -4.00 3.27 12.57
CA ILE A 141 -4.07 3.89 13.91
C ILE A 141 -3.04 5.02 14.07
N PHE A 142 -1.81 4.82 13.60
CA PHE A 142 -0.70 5.77 13.78
C PHE A 142 -0.40 6.58 12.52
N GLY A 143 -0.53 5.97 11.34
CA GLY A 143 -0.15 6.56 10.07
C GLY A 143 -1.01 7.77 9.71
N VAL A 144 -2.32 7.67 9.88
CA VAL A 144 -3.22 8.79 9.56
C VAL A 144 -2.94 10.00 10.45
N PRO A 145 -2.93 9.90 11.79
CA PRO A 145 -2.61 11.06 12.65
C PRO A 145 -1.24 11.64 12.38
N VAL A 146 -0.21 10.80 12.26
CA VAL A 146 1.17 11.26 12.02
C VAL A 146 1.29 11.92 10.65
N GLY A 147 0.74 11.30 9.60
CA GLY A 147 0.76 11.84 8.25
C GLY A 147 0.02 13.16 8.14
N THR A 148 -1.15 13.27 8.78
CA THR A 148 -1.94 14.51 8.83
C THR A 148 -1.15 15.61 9.55
N TYR A 149 -0.54 15.29 10.68
CA TYR A 149 0.28 16.24 11.43
C TYR A 149 1.47 16.77 10.60
N ILE A 150 2.19 15.87 9.93
CA ILE A 150 3.31 16.23 9.06
C ILE A 150 2.84 17.07 7.88
N GLY A 151 1.78 16.64 7.20
CA GLY A 151 1.22 17.36 6.05
C GLY A 151 0.78 18.78 6.40
N HIS A 152 0.17 18.97 7.57
CA HIS A 152 -0.30 20.31 8.01
C HIS A 152 0.83 21.24 8.48
N ASN A 153 1.96 20.72 8.99
CA ASN A 153 2.97 21.55 9.65
C ASN A 153 4.28 21.69 8.86
N ILE A 154 4.50 20.86 7.82
CA ILE A 154 5.80 20.79 7.12
C ILE A 154 5.66 21.09 5.61
N SER A 155 4.45 21.07 5.05
CA SER A 155 4.21 21.36 3.62
C SER A 155 3.77 22.80 3.37
#